data_732390f2eefb28ecbb49700510deb489
#
_entry.id   732390f2eefb28ecbb49700510deb489
#
_cell.length_a   1.000
_cell.length_b   1.000
_cell.length_c   1.000
_cell.angle_alpha   90.00
_cell.angle_beta   90.00
_cell.angle_gamma   90.00
#
_symmetry.space_group_name_H-M   'P 1'
#
loop_
_entity.id
_entity.type
_entity.pdbx_description
1 polymer ?
#
loop_
_entity_poly.entity_id
_entity_poly.type
_entity_poly.pdbx_seq_one_letter_code
_entity_poly.pdbx_strand_id
1 'polypeptide(L)'
;MNPLPLKNIRRALVVAPHPDDETIGAFGLMRHLVRHGTNVRITVVTNGAASHNSKTWPAARLIARRRHETRHALARIGIPQTAITFLDFPDSGLQDMSPTGFRRLKQKLAQGQEPDLVVRPSILDFHADHRIVARACQDTWPSRVHQLTYLVWPDASQPDNPPRYRLPLKDSRLMKAAAIATYRSQTGLIEDDPEGFCMDRTLIQSLADPNEYFGIR
;
A
#
# COMPACT_ATOMS: atom_id res chain seq x y z
N MET A 1 5.42 -17.51 -14.71
CA MET A 1 5.44 -17.01 -13.31
C MET A 1 4.87 -18.07 -12.38
N ASN A 2 5.45 -18.21 -11.19
CA ASN A 2 5.04 -19.23 -10.22
C ASN A 2 3.74 -18.86 -9.51
N PRO A 3 2.99 -19.85 -8.96
CA PRO A 3 1.89 -19.58 -8.05
C PRO A 3 2.41 -18.93 -6.76
N LEU A 4 1.58 -18.07 -6.15
CA LEU A 4 1.92 -17.42 -4.89
C LEU A 4 2.13 -18.45 -3.75
N PRO A 5 3.15 -18.31 -2.91
CA PRO A 5 3.44 -19.22 -1.81
C PRO A 5 2.56 -18.90 -0.58
N LEU A 6 1.26 -19.14 -0.69
CA LEU A 6 0.27 -18.75 0.35
C LEU A 6 -0.15 -19.90 1.27
N LYS A 7 0.58 -21.04 1.27
CA LYS A 7 0.26 -22.16 2.15
C LYS A 7 0.51 -21.79 3.62
N ASN A 8 -0.44 -22.13 4.49
CA ASN A 8 -0.35 -21.97 5.95
C ASN A 8 -0.24 -20.51 6.45
N ILE A 9 -0.65 -19.52 5.65
CA ILE A 9 -0.67 -18.12 6.08
C ILE A 9 -1.92 -17.85 6.91
N ARG A 10 -1.76 -17.71 8.22
CA ARG A 10 -2.84 -17.39 9.16
C ARG A 10 -2.93 -15.90 9.45
N ARG A 11 -1.80 -15.19 9.42
CA ARG A 11 -1.68 -13.77 9.71
C ARG A 11 -0.88 -13.10 8.61
N ALA A 12 -1.47 -12.12 7.97
CA ALA A 12 -0.78 -11.29 6.98
C ALA A 12 -0.78 -9.83 7.42
N LEU A 13 0.32 -9.14 7.15
CA LEU A 13 0.44 -7.70 7.31
C LEU A 13 0.72 -7.08 5.94
N VAL A 14 -0.14 -6.17 5.53
CA VAL A 14 0.10 -5.34 4.35
C VAL A 14 0.58 -3.98 4.81
N VAL A 15 1.73 -3.54 4.33
CA VAL A 15 2.33 -2.25 4.66
C VAL A 15 2.25 -1.35 3.44
N ALA A 16 1.55 -0.22 3.59
CA ALA A 16 1.38 0.80 2.57
C ALA A 16 2.14 2.07 2.96
N PRO A 17 2.99 2.63 2.11
CA PRO A 17 3.60 3.94 2.33
C PRO A 17 2.57 5.04 2.49
N HIS A 18 1.59 5.13 1.58
CA HIS A 18 0.54 6.14 1.57
C HIS A 18 -0.85 5.50 1.62
N PRO A 19 -1.90 6.26 2.02
CA PRO A 19 -3.29 5.79 1.96
C PRO A 19 -3.73 5.66 0.49
N ASP A 20 -3.81 4.49 -0.07
CA ASP A 20 -4.19 3.99 -1.39
C ASP A 20 -3.24 2.89 -1.92
N ASP A 21 -1.96 2.90 -1.53
CA ASP A 21 -0.95 1.95 -2.04
C ASP A 21 -1.33 0.48 -1.75
N GLU A 22 -1.97 0.20 -0.61
CA GLU A 22 -2.46 -1.15 -0.30
C GLU A 22 -3.53 -1.61 -1.28
N THR A 23 -4.36 -0.68 -1.73
CA THR A 23 -5.42 -0.95 -2.70
C THR A 23 -4.86 -1.06 -4.12
N ILE A 24 -3.90 -0.22 -4.46
CA ILE A 24 -3.22 -0.25 -5.77
C ILE A 24 -2.36 -1.50 -5.89
N GLY A 25 -1.53 -1.79 -4.88
CA GLY A 25 -0.51 -2.84 -4.95
C GLY A 25 -0.98 -4.25 -4.62
N ALA A 26 -2.02 -4.41 -3.76
CA ALA A 26 -2.32 -5.71 -3.16
C ALA A 26 -3.81 -6.00 -2.93
N PHE A 27 -4.75 -5.32 -3.58
CA PHE A 27 -6.19 -5.48 -3.37
C PHE A 27 -6.67 -6.92 -3.59
N GLY A 28 -6.28 -7.52 -4.70
CA GLY A 28 -6.67 -8.90 -5.03
C GLY A 28 -6.06 -9.91 -4.09
N LEU A 29 -4.79 -9.71 -3.71
CA LEU A 29 -4.13 -10.56 -2.72
C LEU A 29 -4.82 -10.46 -1.35
N MET A 30 -5.11 -9.25 -0.88
CA MET A 30 -5.85 -9.06 0.38
C MET A 30 -7.20 -9.76 0.35
N ARG A 31 -7.97 -9.57 -0.74
CA ARG A 31 -9.26 -10.24 -0.93
C ARG A 31 -9.11 -11.77 -0.93
N HIS A 32 -8.09 -12.29 -1.60
CA HIS A 32 -7.80 -13.72 -1.61
C HIS A 32 -7.54 -14.24 -0.19
N LEU A 33 -6.66 -13.58 0.56
CA LEU A 33 -6.29 -13.96 1.93
C LEU A 33 -7.51 -13.94 2.87
N VAL A 34 -8.31 -12.87 2.85
CA VAL A 34 -9.53 -12.76 3.67
C VAL A 34 -10.51 -13.88 3.36
N ARG A 35 -10.75 -14.21 2.09
CA ARG A 35 -11.64 -15.30 1.68
C ARG A 35 -11.17 -16.69 2.12
N HIS A 36 -9.89 -16.86 2.38
CA HIS A 36 -9.30 -18.09 2.90
C HIS A 36 -9.09 -18.10 4.42
N GLY A 37 -9.70 -17.13 5.13
CA GLY A 37 -9.69 -17.10 6.59
C GLY A 37 -8.39 -16.54 7.21
N THR A 38 -7.51 -15.94 6.40
CA THR A 38 -6.32 -15.25 6.91
C THR A 38 -6.73 -13.98 7.65
N ASN A 39 -6.17 -13.77 8.84
CA ASN A 39 -6.28 -12.49 9.55
C ASN A 39 -5.35 -11.47 8.87
N VAL A 40 -5.93 -10.51 8.13
CA VAL A 40 -5.21 -9.48 7.39
C VAL A 40 -5.23 -8.17 8.17
N ARG A 41 -4.04 -7.65 8.50
CA ARG A 41 -3.84 -6.33 9.09
C ARG A 41 -3.19 -5.40 8.07
N ILE A 42 -3.53 -4.12 8.15
CA ILE A 42 -2.99 -3.08 7.28
C ILE A 42 -2.27 -2.05 8.13
N THR A 43 -1.09 -1.65 7.72
CA THR A 43 -0.38 -0.51 8.29
C THR A 43 -0.08 0.50 7.20
N VAL A 44 -0.68 1.70 7.32
CA VAL A 44 -0.39 2.85 6.46
C VAL A 44 0.64 3.72 7.18
N VAL A 45 1.77 3.99 6.54
CA VAL A 45 2.94 4.60 7.20
C VAL A 45 2.81 6.12 7.27
N THR A 46 2.57 6.78 6.15
CA THR A 46 2.48 8.25 6.11
C THR A 46 1.04 8.72 6.26
N ASN A 47 0.89 10.00 6.58
CA ASN A 47 -0.43 10.63 6.70
C ASN A 47 -1.05 11.02 5.34
N GLY A 48 -0.28 10.98 4.25
CA GLY A 48 -0.73 11.31 2.91
C GLY A 48 -1.05 12.79 2.68
N ALA A 49 -0.50 13.70 3.48
CA ALA A 49 -0.85 15.11 3.43
C ALA A 49 -0.14 15.92 2.34
N ALA A 50 0.95 15.39 1.77
CA ALA A 50 1.74 16.10 0.76
C ALA A 50 1.23 15.90 -0.67
N SER A 51 0.16 15.13 -0.88
CA SER A 51 -0.40 14.89 -2.21
C SER A 51 -0.98 16.16 -2.85
N HIS A 52 -1.37 17.17 -2.06
CA HIS A 52 -1.96 18.43 -2.52
C HIS A 52 -1.53 19.61 -1.65
N ASN A 53 -1.34 20.76 -2.29
CA ASN A 53 -1.15 22.05 -1.65
C ASN A 53 -2.41 22.93 -1.79
N SER A 54 -3.53 22.43 -1.30
CA SER A 54 -4.84 23.03 -1.46
C SER A 54 -5.19 23.98 -0.30
N LYS A 55 -5.78 25.13 -0.63
CA LYS A 55 -6.28 26.09 0.36
C LYS A 55 -7.60 25.63 0.98
N THR A 56 -8.42 24.93 0.22
CA THR A 56 -9.74 24.42 0.67
C THR A 56 -9.63 23.09 1.40
N TRP A 57 -8.50 22.37 1.24
CA TRP A 57 -8.22 21.11 1.88
C TRP A 57 -6.92 21.17 2.72
N PRO A 58 -6.94 21.89 3.85
CA PRO A 58 -5.77 21.93 4.73
C PRO A 58 -5.39 20.52 5.19
N ALA A 59 -4.13 20.29 5.54
CA ALA A 59 -3.55 18.99 5.83
C ALA A 59 -4.42 18.11 6.76
N ALA A 60 -4.95 18.67 7.85
CA ALA A 60 -5.79 17.91 8.77
C ALA A 60 -7.08 17.35 8.12
N ARG A 61 -7.72 18.15 7.25
CA ARG A 61 -8.92 17.73 6.49
C ARG A 61 -8.56 16.65 5.47
N LEU A 62 -7.45 16.82 4.76
CA LEU A 62 -6.97 15.86 3.77
C LEU A 62 -6.61 14.52 4.43
N ILE A 63 -5.86 14.52 5.53
CA ILE A 63 -5.53 13.32 6.31
C ILE A 63 -6.81 12.57 6.73
N ALA A 64 -7.76 13.28 7.33
CA ALA A 64 -9.01 12.67 7.76
C ALA A 64 -9.77 12.05 6.58
N ARG A 65 -9.80 12.73 5.44
CA ARG A 65 -10.43 12.25 4.21
C ARG A 65 -9.76 11.00 3.68
N ARG A 66 -8.43 10.98 3.51
CA ARG A 66 -7.69 9.83 3.00
C ARG A 66 -7.84 8.60 3.89
N ARG A 67 -7.81 8.78 5.22
CA ARG A 67 -8.10 7.68 6.16
C ARG A 67 -9.51 7.10 6.00
N HIS A 68 -10.51 7.97 5.78
CA HIS A 68 -11.87 7.52 5.51
C HIS A 68 -11.94 6.72 4.21
N GLU A 69 -11.28 7.17 3.17
CA GLU A 69 -11.23 6.51 1.86
C GLU A 69 -10.57 5.13 1.96
N THR A 70 -9.43 5.00 2.65
CA THR A 70 -8.78 3.72 2.93
C THR A 70 -9.74 2.74 3.62
N ARG A 71 -10.41 3.18 4.69
CA ARG A 71 -11.37 2.32 5.41
C ARG A 71 -12.51 1.88 4.51
N HIS A 72 -13.02 2.78 3.69
CA HIS A 72 -14.12 2.50 2.77
C HIS A 72 -13.70 1.55 1.63
N ALA A 73 -12.51 1.74 1.05
CA ALA A 73 -11.98 0.85 0.02
C ALA A 73 -11.80 -0.58 0.56
N LEU A 74 -11.21 -0.73 1.75
CA LEU A 74 -10.90 -2.03 2.36
C LEU A 74 -12.13 -2.74 2.93
N ALA A 75 -13.16 -2.01 3.37
CA ALA A 75 -14.44 -2.60 3.79
C ALA A 75 -15.10 -3.42 2.67
N ARG A 76 -14.86 -3.08 1.39
CA ARG A 76 -15.37 -3.82 0.21
C ARG A 76 -14.90 -5.27 0.14
N ILE A 77 -13.79 -5.58 0.79
CA ILE A 77 -13.21 -6.94 0.82
C ILE A 77 -13.25 -7.58 2.21
N GLY A 78 -14.00 -6.97 3.14
CA GLY A 78 -14.24 -7.53 4.47
C GLY A 78 -13.15 -7.23 5.50
N ILE A 79 -12.24 -6.26 5.25
CA ILE A 79 -11.25 -5.82 6.24
C ILE A 79 -11.90 -4.79 7.17
N PRO A 80 -12.01 -5.08 8.48
CA PRO A 80 -12.63 -4.19 9.44
C PRO A 80 -11.72 -2.99 9.75
N GLN A 81 -12.30 -1.87 10.15
CA GLN A 81 -11.54 -0.66 10.51
C GLN A 81 -10.53 -0.89 11.64
N THR A 82 -10.82 -1.82 12.55
CA THR A 82 -9.93 -2.21 13.65
C THR A 82 -8.65 -2.93 13.20
N ALA A 83 -8.63 -3.44 11.97
CA ALA A 83 -7.46 -4.08 11.37
C ALA A 83 -6.55 -3.08 10.64
N ILE A 84 -6.91 -1.79 10.60
CA ILE A 84 -6.17 -0.75 9.88
C ILE A 84 -5.51 0.19 10.88
N THR A 85 -4.18 0.31 10.81
CA THR A 85 -3.37 1.21 11.63
C THR A 85 -2.76 2.29 10.76
N PHE A 86 -2.85 3.56 11.20
CA PHE A 86 -2.18 4.70 10.58
C PHE A 86 -1.06 5.17 11.51
N LEU A 87 0.19 5.23 11.01
CA LEU A 87 1.36 5.58 11.82
C LEU A 87 1.68 7.08 11.83
N ASP A 88 1.10 7.84 10.89
CA ASP A 88 1.19 9.29 10.79
C ASP A 88 2.60 9.86 10.66
N PHE A 89 3.48 9.13 10.00
CA PHE A 89 4.75 9.72 9.57
C PHE A 89 4.49 10.80 8.49
N PRO A 90 5.39 11.80 8.38
CA PRO A 90 5.28 12.81 7.33
C PRO A 90 5.28 12.18 5.93
N ASP A 91 4.36 12.62 5.08
CA ASP A 91 4.30 12.26 3.67
C ASP A 91 5.41 12.99 2.88
N SER A 92 6.02 12.32 1.92
CA SER A 92 7.15 12.80 1.11
C SER A 92 8.39 13.22 1.92
N GLY A 93 8.48 12.77 3.18
CA GLY A 93 9.55 13.15 4.11
C GLY A 93 10.30 11.98 4.73
N LEU A 94 10.02 10.73 4.33
CA LEU A 94 10.68 9.59 4.96
C LEU A 94 12.17 9.50 4.60
N GLN A 95 12.58 10.00 3.43
CA GLN A 95 13.98 10.02 3.00
C GLN A 95 14.86 10.89 3.90
N ASP A 96 14.30 11.94 4.51
CA ASP A 96 15.01 12.86 5.39
C ASP A 96 14.97 12.44 6.87
N MET A 97 14.46 11.24 7.11
CA MET A 97 14.27 10.71 8.45
C MET A 97 15.61 10.44 9.14
N SER A 98 15.74 10.92 10.37
CA SER A 98 16.91 10.62 11.21
C SER A 98 17.03 9.11 11.51
N PRO A 99 18.21 8.61 11.89
CA PRO A 99 18.36 7.21 12.33
C PRO A 99 17.43 6.83 13.50
N THR A 100 17.10 7.78 14.36
CA THR A 100 16.13 7.57 15.45
C THR A 100 14.71 7.45 14.92
N GLY A 101 14.34 8.29 13.94
CA GLY A 101 13.06 8.18 13.23
C GLY A 101 12.90 6.83 12.54
N PHE A 102 13.94 6.35 11.85
CA PHE A 102 13.93 5.05 11.19
C PHE A 102 13.79 3.88 12.18
N ARG A 103 14.49 3.95 13.33
CA ARG A 103 14.28 2.97 14.41
C ARG A 103 12.85 2.99 14.93
N ARG A 104 12.25 4.18 15.11
CA ARG A 104 10.85 4.33 15.54
C ARG A 104 9.89 3.73 14.51
N LEU A 105 10.11 3.92 13.22
CA LEU A 105 9.33 3.29 12.15
C LEU A 105 9.37 1.76 12.29
N LYS A 106 10.55 1.15 12.40
CA LYS A 106 10.69 -0.31 12.59
C LYS A 106 9.97 -0.81 13.84
N GLN A 107 10.09 -0.11 14.95
CA GLN A 107 9.38 -0.45 16.18
C GLN A 107 7.85 -0.40 16.02
N LYS A 108 7.35 0.60 15.28
CA LYS A 108 5.92 0.73 14.98
C LYS A 108 5.43 -0.40 14.06
N LEU A 109 6.21 -0.76 13.04
CA LEU A 109 5.89 -1.87 12.14
C LEU A 109 5.85 -3.22 12.87
N ALA A 110 6.72 -3.43 13.85
CA ALA A 110 6.79 -4.66 14.65
C ALA A 110 5.68 -4.80 15.70
N GLN A 111 4.82 -3.79 15.87
CA GLN A 111 3.77 -3.84 16.90
C GLN A 111 2.71 -4.91 16.61
N GLY A 112 2.28 -5.60 17.67
CA GLY A 112 1.30 -6.66 17.62
C GLY A 112 1.91 -8.05 17.37
N GLN A 113 1.07 -8.99 16.95
CA GLN A 113 1.52 -10.36 16.68
C GLN A 113 2.37 -10.42 15.41
N GLU A 114 3.45 -11.21 15.46
CA GLU A 114 4.30 -11.46 14.28
C GLU A 114 3.47 -12.07 13.14
N PRO A 115 3.53 -11.51 11.92
CA PRO A 115 2.84 -12.05 10.77
C PRO A 115 3.56 -13.27 10.20
N ASP A 116 2.82 -14.16 9.55
CA ASP A 116 3.39 -15.24 8.74
C ASP A 116 3.81 -14.72 7.35
N LEU A 117 3.12 -13.64 6.88
CA LEU A 117 3.37 -12.99 5.61
C LEU A 117 3.35 -11.46 5.78
N VAL A 118 4.37 -10.79 5.26
CA VAL A 118 4.41 -9.33 5.04
C VAL A 118 4.31 -9.04 3.55
N VAL A 119 3.35 -8.19 3.19
CA VAL A 119 3.23 -7.63 1.83
C VAL A 119 3.60 -6.16 1.90
N ARG A 120 4.61 -5.75 1.16
CA ARG A 120 5.24 -4.43 1.29
C ARG A 120 5.62 -3.86 -0.06
N PRO A 121 5.92 -2.54 -0.18
CA PRO A 121 6.43 -1.97 -1.42
C PRO A 121 7.78 -2.57 -1.81
N SER A 122 8.10 -2.50 -3.09
CA SER A 122 9.42 -2.87 -3.62
C SER A 122 10.46 -1.80 -3.29
N ILE A 123 11.72 -2.23 -3.07
CA ILE A 123 12.87 -1.33 -3.00
C ILE A 123 13.18 -0.69 -4.37
N LEU A 124 12.63 -1.23 -5.45
CA LEU A 124 12.79 -0.76 -6.82
C LEU A 124 11.68 0.23 -7.24
N ASP A 125 10.85 0.64 -6.30
CA ASP A 125 9.81 1.64 -6.59
C ASP A 125 10.42 3.01 -6.84
N PHE A 126 9.86 3.77 -7.79
CA PHE A 126 10.32 5.13 -8.10
C PHE A 126 10.19 6.08 -6.90
N HIS A 127 9.13 5.93 -6.10
CA HIS A 127 8.85 6.82 -4.99
C HIS A 127 9.81 6.60 -3.81
N ALA A 128 10.44 7.67 -3.33
CA ALA A 128 11.44 7.59 -2.25
C ALA A 128 10.89 7.00 -0.95
N ASP A 129 9.68 7.40 -0.53
CA ASP A 129 9.03 6.88 0.68
C ASP A 129 8.79 5.36 0.56
N HIS A 130 8.44 4.84 -0.63
CA HIS A 130 8.25 3.41 -0.85
C HIS A 130 9.55 2.65 -0.59
N ARG A 131 10.69 3.16 -1.07
CA ARG A 131 12.00 2.54 -0.84
C ARG A 131 12.39 2.54 0.64
N ILE A 132 12.09 3.62 1.38
CA ILE A 132 12.35 3.69 2.82
C ILE A 132 11.48 2.70 3.60
N VAL A 133 10.18 2.63 3.29
CA VAL A 133 9.26 1.66 3.90
C VAL A 133 9.68 0.23 3.56
N ALA A 134 10.07 -0.03 2.30
CA ALA A 134 10.59 -1.33 1.88
C ALA A 134 11.79 -1.76 2.72
N ARG A 135 12.77 -0.88 2.91
CA ARG A 135 13.97 -1.11 3.72
C ARG A 135 13.63 -1.33 5.19
N ALA A 136 12.74 -0.50 5.75
CA ALA A 136 12.29 -0.67 7.13
C ALA A 136 11.61 -2.03 7.36
N CYS A 137 10.80 -2.49 6.40
CA CYS A 137 10.18 -3.82 6.46
C CYS A 137 11.23 -4.94 6.37
N GLN A 138 12.20 -4.84 5.47
CA GLN A 138 13.31 -5.82 5.37
C GLN A 138 14.06 -5.97 6.68
N ASP A 139 14.32 -4.85 7.36
CA ASP A 139 15.09 -4.83 8.61
C ASP A 139 14.26 -5.23 9.83
N THR A 140 12.94 -5.24 9.75
CA THR A 140 12.05 -5.48 10.89
C THR A 140 11.83 -6.96 11.15
N TRP A 141 11.63 -7.76 10.07
CA TRP A 141 11.25 -9.16 10.24
C TRP A 141 12.36 -10.12 9.82
N PRO A 142 12.56 -11.21 10.59
CA PRO A 142 13.55 -12.23 10.28
C PRO A 142 13.17 -13.00 9.01
N SER A 143 14.14 -13.76 8.48
CA SER A 143 14.01 -14.53 7.22
C SER A 143 12.90 -15.60 7.24
N ARG A 144 12.46 -16.04 8.44
CA ARG A 144 11.33 -16.98 8.57
C ARG A 144 9.98 -16.36 8.24
N VAL A 145 9.84 -15.03 8.30
CA VAL A 145 8.63 -14.31 7.88
C VAL A 145 8.67 -14.16 6.38
N HIS A 146 7.67 -14.73 5.69
CA HIS A 146 7.57 -14.59 4.25
C HIS A 146 7.35 -13.12 3.86
N GLN A 147 8.06 -12.65 2.84
CA GLN A 147 7.88 -11.29 2.33
C GLN A 147 7.56 -11.32 0.85
N LEU A 148 6.45 -10.69 0.47
CA LEU A 148 6.09 -10.38 -0.91
C LEU A 148 6.22 -8.87 -1.13
N THR A 149 6.73 -8.49 -2.28
CA THR A 149 6.83 -7.07 -2.67
C THR A 149 5.88 -6.77 -3.80
N TYR A 150 5.22 -5.62 -3.72
CA TYR A 150 4.46 -5.03 -4.81
C TYR A 150 5.15 -3.76 -5.32
N LEU A 151 4.84 -3.37 -6.54
CA LEU A 151 5.37 -2.17 -7.18
C LEU A 151 4.19 -1.29 -7.59
N VAL A 152 4.19 -0.04 -7.14
CA VAL A 152 3.16 0.95 -7.51
C VAL A 152 3.66 1.81 -8.66
N TRP A 153 4.85 2.37 -8.52
CA TRP A 153 5.45 3.26 -9.49
C TRP A 153 6.71 2.62 -10.09
N PRO A 154 6.59 1.97 -11.27
CA PRO A 154 7.74 1.40 -11.95
C PRO A 154 8.76 2.49 -12.31
N ASP A 155 10.02 2.23 -12.05
CA ASP A 155 11.13 3.10 -12.44
C ASP A 155 11.78 2.52 -13.70
N ALA A 156 11.57 3.18 -14.84
CA ALA A 156 12.12 2.74 -16.12
C ALA A 156 13.66 2.79 -16.18
N SER A 157 14.30 3.49 -15.25
CA SER A 157 15.77 3.55 -15.15
C SER A 157 16.38 2.35 -14.39
N GLN A 158 15.55 1.58 -13.69
CA GLN A 158 16.02 0.41 -12.94
C GLN A 158 16.19 -0.81 -13.86
N PRO A 159 17.14 -1.69 -13.52
CA PRO A 159 17.32 -2.93 -14.27
C PRO A 159 16.03 -3.76 -14.25
N ASP A 160 15.79 -4.44 -15.36
CA ASP A 160 14.65 -5.35 -15.49
C ASP A 160 14.70 -6.41 -14.40
N ASN A 161 13.78 -6.31 -13.45
CA ASN A 161 13.61 -7.28 -12.38
C ASN A 161 12.15 -7.78 -12.41
N PRO A 162 11.87 -8.72 -13.30
CA PRO A 162 10.52 -9.19 -13.52
C PRO A 162 9.93 -9.78 -12.23
N PRO A 163 8.64 -9.56 -11.99
CA PRO A 163 7.96 -10.11 -10.84
C PRO A 163 8.01 -11.64 -10.88
N ARG A 164 8.18 -12.27 -9.72
CA ARG A 164 8.30 -13.72 -9.59
C ARG A 164 6.94 -14.42 -9.62
N TYR A 165 5.92 -13.75 -9.12
CA TYR A 165 4.56 -14.28 -8.94
C TYR A 165 3.53 -13.40 -9.63
N ARG A 166 2.45 -14.05 -10.08
CA ARG A 166 1.29 -13.39 -10.66
C ARG A 166 0.01 -13.91 -10.01
N LEU A 167 -0.87 -13.00 -9.64
CA LEU A 167 -2.22 -13.29 -9.16
C LEU A 167 -3.26 -12.76 -10.16
N PRO A 168 -3.93 -13.62 -10.91
CA PRO A 168 -5.03 -13.19 -11.78
C PRO A 168 -6.21 -12.65 -10.96
N LEU A 169 -6.67 -11.44 -11.26
CA LEU A 169 -7.75 -10.79 -10.53
C LEU A 169 -9.15 -11.31 -10.90
N LYS A 170 -9.33 -11.81 -12.14
CA LYS A 170 -10.63 -12.28 -12.62
C LYS A 170 -11.74 -11.26 -12.27
N ASP A 171 -12.79 -11.69 -11.59
CA ASP A 171 -13.91 -10.84 -11.17
C ASP A 171 -13.52 -9.74 -10.17
N SER A 172 -12.35 -9.86 -9.53
CA SER A 172 -11.83 -8.84 -8.60
C SER A 172 -11.34 -7.57 -9.30
N ARG A 173 -11.09 -7.60 -10.61
CA ARG A 173 -10.58 -6.46 -11.37
C ARG A 173 -11.51 -5.24 -11.27
N LEU A 174 -12.80 -5.44 -11.54
CA LEU A 174 -13.78 -4.36 -11.44
C LEU A 174 -13.94 -3.85 -10.00
N MET A 175 -13.87 -4.75 -9.02
CA MET A 175 -13.88 -4.38 -7.61
C MET A 175 -12.66 -3.54 -7.24
N LYS A 176 -11.47 -3.89 -7.74
CA LYS A 176 -10.24 -3.13 -7.54
C LYS A 176 -10.36 -1.72 -8.15
N ALA A 177 -10.81 -1.62 -9.40
CA ALA A 177 -11.03 -0.32 -10.04
C ALA A 177 -12.02 0.55 -9.22
N ALA A 178 -13.12 -0.04 -8.76
CA ALA A 178 -14.09 0.66 -7.92
C ALA A 178 -13.53 1.03 -6.54
N ALA A 179 -12.62 0.23 -5.98
CA ALA A 179 -11.95 0.54 -4.73
C ALA A 179 -10.93 1.69 -4.90
N ILE A 180 -10.14 1.69 -5.98
CA ILE A 180 -9.23 2.81 -6.32
C ILE A 180 -10.05 4.11 -6.51
N ALA A 181 -11.16 4.06 -7.23
CA ALA A 181 -12.04 5.21 -7.43
C ALA A 181 -12.69 5.74 -6.13
N THR A 182 -12.61 5.00 -5.03
CA THR A 182 -13.07 5.45 -3.70
C THR A 182 -12.17 6.56 -3.13
N TYR A 183 -10.90 6.62 -3.53
CA TYR A 183 -9.96 7.66 -3.11
C TYR A 183 -10.22 8.97 -3.88
N ARG A 184 -11.38 9.57 -3.60
CA ARG A 184 -11.85 10.78 -4.27
C ARG A 184 -10.88 11.94 -4.15
N SER A 185 -10.17 12.04 -3.01
CA SER A 185 -9.09 13.02 -2.82
C SER A 185 -7.95 12.87 -3.82
N GLN A 186 -7.80 11.69 -4.42
CA GLN A 186 -6.76 11.36 -5.40
C GLN A 186 -7.31 11.17 -6.81
N THR A 187 -8.62 11.41 -7.02
CA THR A 187 -9.31 11.21 -8.31
C THR A 187 -10.17 12.41 -8.72
N GLY A 188 -9.75 13.64 -8.36
CA GLY A 188 -10.34 14.87 -8.83
C GLY A 188 -11.32 15.57 -7.88
N LEU A 189 -11.37 15.21 -6.58
CA LEU A 189 -12.19 15.95 -5.59
C LEU A 189 -11.57 17.31 -5.22
N ILE A 190 -10.25 17.45 -5.34
CA ILE A 190 -9.51 18.66 -4.98
C ILE A 190 -9.22 19.40 -6.27
N GLU A 191 -9.89 20.54 -6.48
CA GLU A 191 -9.87 21.27 -7.74
C GLU A 191 -9.02 22.55 -7.68
N ASP A 192 -8.65 23.01 -6.49
CA ASP A 192 -7.91 24.25 -6.27
C ASP A 192 -6.37 24.04 -6.24
N ASP A 193 -5.91 22.85 -6.57
CA ASP A 193 -4.50 22.51 -6.74
C ASP A 193 -4.29 21.68 -8.02
N PRO A 194 -4.19 22.32 -9.19
CA PRO A 194 -4.06 21.62 -10.47
C PRO A 194 -2.76 20.83 -10.63
N GLU A 195 -1.72 21.15 -9.83
CA GLU A 195 -0.44 20.43 -9.79
C GLU A 195 -0.47 19.27 -8.77
N GLY A 196 -1.53 19.16 -7.99
CA GLY A 196 -1.73 18.09 -7.02
C GLY A 196 -1.89 16.73 -7.70
N PHE A 197 -1.59 15.67 -6.95
CA PHE A 197 -1.67 14.31 -7.49
C PHE A 197 -3.11 13.92 -7.84
N CYS A 198 -3.34 13.50 -9.09
CA CYS A 198 -4.64 13.05 -9.56
C CYS A 198 -4.53 11.79 -10.43
N MET A 199 -5.22 10.74 -10.03
CA MET A 199 -5.43 9.54 -10.85
C MET A 199 -6.63 9.76 -11.77
N ASP A 200 -6.37 9.98 -13.03
CA ASP A 200 -7.41 10.02 -14.06
C ASP A 200 -7.99 8.61 -14.35
N ARG A 201 -9.00 8.58 -15.19
CA ARG A 201 -9.67 7.32 -15.56
C ARG A 201 -8.71 6.31 -16.21
N THR A 202 -7.77 6.80 -17.02
CA THR A 202 -6.81 5.96 -17.74
C THR A 202 -5.83 5.32 -16.77
N LEU A 203 -5.30 6.11 -15.83
CA LEU A 203 -4.41 5.61 -14.78
C LEU A 203 -5.13 4.60 -13.88
N ILE A 204 -6.38 4.87 -13.45
CA ILE A 204 -7.16 3.92 -12.66
C ILE A 204 -7.32 2.59 -13.39
N GLN A 205 -7.60 2.62 -14.70
CA GLN A 205 -7.73 1.41 -15.51
C GLN A 205 -6.42 0.63 -15.62
N SER A 206 -5.27 1.31 -15.73
CA SER A 206 -3.95 0.67 -15.76
C SER A 206 -3.58 0.07 -14.41
N LEU A 207 -3.85 0.76 -13.30
CA LEU A 207 -3.63 0.27 -11.94
C LEU A 207 -4.55 -0.90 -11.57
N ALA A 208 -5.70 -1.03 -12.23
CA ALA A 208 -6.59 -2.17 -12.16
C ALA A 208 -6.30 -3.19 -13.27
N ASP A 209 -5.02 -3.51 -13.50
CA ASP A 209 -4.58 -4.56 -14.43
C ASP A 209 -5.31 -5.89 -14.15
N PRO A 210 -5.52 -6.75 -15.15
CA PRO A 210 -6.06 -8.09 -14.94
C PRO A 210 -5.30 -8.96 -13.94
N ASN A 211 -4.08 -8.57 -13.59
CA ASN A 211 -3.24 -9.30 -12.64
C ASN A 211 -2.62 -8.36 -11.60
N GLU A 212 -2.31 -8.93 -10.46
CA GLU A 212 -1.34 -8.35 -9.53
C GLU A 212 -0.03 -9.12 -9.60
N TYR A 213 1.08 -8.39 -9.47
CA TYR A 213 2.42 -8.93 -9.61
C TYR A 213 3.21 -8.73 -8.33
N PHE A 214 3.92 -9.80 -7.92
CA PHE A 214 4.69 -9.77 -6.68
C PHE A 214 6.11 -10.28 -6.89
N GLY A 215 7.05 -9.55 -6.29
CA GLY A 215 8.42 -9.98 -6.12
C GLY A 215 8.62 -10.71 -4.79
N ILE A 216 9.86 -11.12 -4.55
CA ILE A 216 10.33 -11.57 -3.25
C ILE A 216 11.50 -10.70 -2.83
N ARG A 217 11.87 -10.82 -1.56
CA ARG A 217 13.02 -10.13 -1.00
C ARG A 217 14.29 -10.31 -1.83
#